data_c7619a8421a5f4ed80733894d793d209
#
_entry.id   c7619a8421a5f4ed80733894d793d209
#
_cell.length_a   1.000
_cell.length_b   1.000
_cell.length_c   1.000
_cell.angle_alpha   90.00
_cell.angle_beta   90.00
_cell.angle_gamma   90.00
#
_symmetry.space_group_name_H-M   'P 1'
#
loop_
_entity.id
_entity.type
_entity.pdbx_description
1 polymer ?
#
loop_
_entity_poly.entity_id
_entity_poly.type
_entity_poly.pdbx_seq_one_letter_code
_entity_poly.pdbx_strand_id
1 'polypeptide(L)'
;GEAGYADAAGMAQKVYDFEDTIARTVSWDRATRRNRDLTYTALTHAQVDELANGFPLETMLQKMGLGQTDRFIVSDIPPSAERAAELGLDEATLAKIGGGTPAMTTLIMNTPVEVLQAWTTKEMLENNAAILPKRFDDADFAFYGTLLQGTPEQRPRWKRSIAATEGMLGELVGKSYVERYFPAENKAAMIDLVSNLRKALAESIDEIDWMSDATKREAMAKLDSFDPKIGYRDNLETYPDLAITAGNPVANSMAAAEWGWQDMVSKLGQPIDRTEWFMLPQTVNAYYNSTKNEIVFPAAILQQPFFGISADDAVNYGGIGAVIGHEMGHGFDDQGSKSDATGMLRNWWTDADRQAFDKLGNA
;
A
#
# COMPACT_ATOMS: atom_id res chain seq x y z
N GLY A 1 4.68 9.32 -30.29
CA GLY A 1 4.06 10.41 -31.08
C GLY A 1 3.80 11.63 -30.22
N GLU A 2 2.85 11.58 -29.27
CA GLU A 2 2.40 12.74 -28.49
C GLU A 2 3.50 13.39 -27.63
N ALA A 3 4.52 12.63 -27.21
CA ALA A 3 5.69 13.14 -26.49
C ALA A 3 6.69 13.92 -27.38
N GLY A 4 6.48 13.98 -28.68
CA GLY A 4 7.31 14.76 -29.62
C GLY A 4 8.58 14.08 -30.11
N TYR A 5 8.77 12.78 -29.91
CA TYR A 5 9.91 12.03 -30.44
C TYR A 5 9.81 11.90 -31.97
N ALA A 6 10.89 12.22 -32.67
CA ALA A 6 10.95 12.17 -34.13
C ALA A 6 10.78 10.73 -34.66
N ASP A 7 11.43 9.75 -34.01
CA ASP A 7 11.22 8.32 -34.27
C ASP A 7 10.41 7.74 -33.08
N ALA A 8 9.14 8.07 -33.03
CA ALA A 8 8.25 7.66 -31.94
C ALA A 8 8.07 6.13 -31.89
N ALA A 9 7.99 5.46 -33.02
CA ALA A 9 7.79 4.01 -33.09
C ALA A 9 9.04 3.25 -32.62
N GLY A 10 10.22 3.63 -33.13
CA GLY A 10 11.47 3.01 -32.72
C GLY A 10 11.78 3.25 -31.24
N MET A 11 11.48 4.43 -30.70
CA MET A 11 11.67 4.71 -29.28
C MET A 11 10.65 3.94 -28.42
N ALA A 12 9.39 3.85 -28.86
CA ALA A 12 8.38 3.06 -28.15
C ALA A 12 8.77 1.57 -28.06
N GLN A 13 9.35 1.01 -29.15
CA GLN A 13 9.84 -0.37 -29.11
C GLN A 13 10.97 -0.54 -28.10
N LYS A 14 11.93 0.40 -28.04
CA LYS A 14 13.03 0.33 -27.05
C LYS A 14 12.53 0.43 -25.61
N VAL A 15 11.54 1.29 -25.35
CA VAL A 15 10.91 1.39 -24.03
C VAL A 15 10.15 0.10 -23.68
N TYR A 16 9.41 -0.45 -24.64
CA TYR A 16 8.72 -1.73 -24.46
C TYR A 16 9.70 -2.88 -24.15
N ASP A 17 10.81 -2.97 -24.89
CA ASP A 17 11.83 -4.00 -24.65
C ASP A 17 12.47 -3.86 -23.27
N PHE A 18 12.66 -2.63 -22.79
CA PHE A 18 13.11 -2.34 -21.43
C PHE A 18 12.09 -2.81 -20.37
N GLU A 19 10.82 -2.47 -20.54
CA GLU A 19 9.73 -2.90 -19.63
C GLU A 19 9.49 -4.42 -19.68
N ASP A 20 9.55 -5.03 -20.85
CA ASP A 20 9.48 -6.51 -21.01
C ASP A 20 10.63 -7.20 -20.28
N THR A 21 11.83 -6.62 -20.35
CA THR A 21 12.99 -7.12 -19.59
C THR A 21 12.75 -7.01 -18.07
N ILE A 22 12.21 -5.88 -17.58
CA ILE A 22 11.83 -5.74 -16.18
C ILE A 22 10.84 -6.83 -15.78
N ALA A 23 9.79 -7.02 -16.58
CA ALA A 23 8.74 -7.97 -16.27
C ALA A 23 9.25 -9.42 -16.21
N ARG A 24 10.17 -9.81 -17.12
CA ARG A 24 10.67 -11.18 -17.25
C ARG A 24 11.83 -11.53 -16.34
N THR A 25 12.69 -10.55 -16.03
CA THR A 25 13.98 -10.84 -15.39
C THR A 25 14.14 -10.21 -14.01
N VAL A 26 13.44 -9.10 -13.77
CA VAL A 26 13.55 -8.34 -12.51
C VAL A 26 12.38 -8.63 -11.58
N SER A 27 11.16 -8.58 -12.11
CA SER A 27 9.94 -8.64 -11.32
C SER A 27 9.72 -10.01 -10.69
N TRP A 28 9.19 -10.01 -9.48
CA TRP A 28 8.66 -11.18 -8.80
C TRP A 28 7.17 -11.31 -9.07
N ASP A 29 6.62 -12.51 -9.02
CA ASP A 29 5.17 -12.66 -9.11
C ASP A 29 4.48 -12.04 -7.88
N ARG A 30 3.20 -11.71 -8.05
CA ARG A 30 2.42 -10.98 -7.05
C ARG A 30 2.28 -11.75 -5.72
N ALA A 31 2.15 -13.08 -5.77
CA ALA A 31 1.97 -13.88 -4.56
C ALA A 31 3.27 -13.94 -3.76
N THR A 32 4.41 -14.13 -4.44
CA THR A 32 5.75 -14.14 -3.84
C THR A 32 6.08 -12.79 -3.19
N ARG A 33 5.75 -11.67 -3.84
CA ARG A 33 5.94 -10.32 -3.28
C ARG A 33 5.10 -10.02 -2.04
N ARG A 34 4.03 -10.75 -1.80
CA ARG A 34 3.23 -10.63 -0.56
C ARG A 34 3.86 -11.34 0.61
N ASN A 35 4.82 -12.25 0.39
CA ASN A 35 5.46 -12.99 1.48
C ASN A 35 6.43 -12.08 2.24
N ARG A 36 6.05 -11.67 3.43
CA ARG A 36 6.82 -10.75 4.28
C ARG A 36 8.17 -11.32 4.72
N ASP A 37 8.32 -12.64 4.80
CA ASP A 37 9.60 -13.28 5.11
C ASP A 37 10.64 -13.11 4.00
N LEU A 38 10.17 -12.85 2.76
CA LEU A 38 11.01 -12.62 1.58
C LEU A 38 11.24 -11.13 1.29
N THR A 39 10.31 -10.26 1.71
CA THR A 39 10.35 -8.84 1.33
C THR A 39 10.86 -7.91 2.43
N TYR A 40 11.21 -8.45 3.61
CA TYR A 40 11.81 -7.68 4.68
C TYR A 40 13.31 -7.98 4.78
N THR A 41 14.12 -7.14 4.16
CA THR A 41 15.58 -7.23 4.26
C THR A 41 16.12 -5.93 4.82
N ALA A 42 16.54 -5.96 6.10
CA ALA A 42 17.13 -4.81 6.78
C ALA A 42 18.63 -4.72 6.42
N LEU A 43 19.01 -3.61 5.81
CA LEU A 43 20.38 -3.34 5.36
C LEU A 43 20.91 -2.03 5.94
N THR A 44 22.21 -2.00 6.20
CA THR A 44 22.95 -0.76 6.48
C THR A 44 23.20 0.02 5.18
N HIS A 45 23.58 1.28 5.29
CA HIS A 45 23.95 2.11 4.14
C HIS A 45 25.02 1.43 3.27
N ALA A 46 26.07 0.93 3.90
CA ALA A 46 27.17 0.24 3.19
C ALA A 46 26.70 -1.02 2.42
N GLN A 47 25.80 -1.78 3.00
CA GLN A 47 25.22 -2.97 2.33
C GLN A 47 24.33 -2.61 1.14
N VAL A 48 23.58 -1.49 1.23
CA VAL A 48 22.77 -1.02 0.11
C VAL A 48 23.65 -0.47 -1.01
N ASP A 49 24.75 0.21 -0.67
CA ASP A 49 25.73 0.68 -1.65
C ASP A 49 26.43 -0.48 -2.39
N GLU A 50 26.80 -1.54 -1.66
CA GLU A 50 27.29 -2.78 -2.26
C GLU A 50 26.26 -3.44 -3.19
N LEU A 51 25.00 -3.50 -2.74
CA LEU A 51 23.87 -4.02 -3.54
C LEU A 51 23.65 -3.22 -4.83
N ALA A 52 23.89 -1.91 -4.78
CA ALA A 52 23.72 -1.00 -5.91
C ALA A 52 24.71 -1.25 -7.06
N ASN A 53 25.83 -1.95 -6.82
CA ASN A 53 26.77 -2.42 -7.82
C ASN A 53 27.20 -1.35 -8.84
N GLY A 54 27.59 -0.17 -8.36
CA GLY A 54 28.03 0.97 -9.18
C GLY A 54 26.92 1.90 -9.66
N PHE A 55 25.66 1.62 -9.36
CA PHE A 55 24.57 2.59 -9.51
C PHE A 55 24.84 3.80 -8.61
N PRO A 56 24.65 5.07 -9.05
CA PRO A 56 24.97 6.25 -8.28
C PRO A 56 24.00 6.51 -7.12
N LEU A 57 23.88 5.51 -6.23
CA LEU A 57 22.92 5.48 -5.13
C LEU A 57 23.11 6.67 -4.17
N GLU A 58 24.34 6.92 -3.76
CA GLU A 58 24.66 8.03 -2.84
C GLU A 58 24.16 9.39 -3.36
N THR A 59 24.41 9.66 -4.65
CA THR A 59 23.93 10.90 -5.30
C THR A 59 22.39 10.96 -5.30
N MET A 60 21.74 9.83 -5.53
CA MET A 60 20.27 9.73 -5.51
C MET A 60 19.74 9.99 -4.10
N LEU A 61 20.26 9.30 -3.09
CA LEU A 61 19.83 9.45 -1.69
C LEU A 61 20.03 10.88 -1.19
N GLN A 62 21.17 11.52 -1.50
CA GLN A 62 21.40 12.92 -1.14
C GLN A 62 20.36 13.87 -1.75
N LYS A 63 20.03 13.70 -3.05
CA LYS A 63 19.01 14.51 -3.72
C LYS A 63 17.61 14.27 -3.16
N MET A 64 17.34 13.07 -2.66
CA MET A 64 16.09 12.71 -2.03
C MET A 64 15.97 13.14 -0.57
N GLY A 65 17.03 13.73 0.03
CA GLY A 65 17.07 14.06 1.44
C GLY A 65 17.34 12.88 2.38
N LEU A 66 17.78 11.75 1.84
CA LEU A 66 17.99 10.48 2.54
C LEU A 66 19.47 10.16 2.82
N GLY A 67 20.39 11.06 2.48
CA GLY A 67 21.84 10.82 2.56
C GLY A 67 22.38 10.54 3.98
N GLN A 68 21.61 10.83 5.02
CA GLN A 68 21.96 10.51 6.42
C GLN A 68 21.25 9.29 6.97
N THR A 69 20.57 8.50 6.10
CA THR A 69 19.84 7.31 6.52
C THR A 69 20.80 6.14 6.73
N ASP A 70 20.83 5.60 7.94
CA ASP A 70 21.76 4.51 8.31
C ASP A 70 21.19 3.12 8.01
N ARG A 71 19.87 3.01 7.91
CA ARG A 71 19.17 1.73 7.81
C ARG A 71 18.07 1.79 6.77
N PHE A 72 18.04 0.76 5.94
CA PHE A 72 17.06 0.59 4.87
C PHE A 72 16.34 -0.75 5.03
N ILE A 73 15.08 -0.78 4.67
CA ILE A 73 14.36 -2.02 4.38
C ILE A 73 14.25 -2.12 2.87
N VAL A 74 14.93 -3.09 2.29
CA VAL A 74 14.91 -3.31 0.84
C VAL A 74 14.08 -4.55 0.55
N SER A 75 13.05 -4.37 -0.27
CA SER A 75 12.23 -5.45 -0.80
C SER A 75 12.86 -6.03 -2.06
N ASP A 76 12.32 -7.14 -2.53
CA ASP A 76 12.69 -7.74 -3.82
C ASP A 76 14.22 -8.00 -3.96
N ILE A 77 14.85 -8.50 -2.89
CA ILE A 77 16.20 -9.08 -2.93
C ILE A 77 16.06 -10.59 -2.98
N PRO A 78 16.54 -11.27 -4.05
CA PRO A 78 16.49 -12.73 -4.11
C PRO A 78 17.19 -13.34 -2.90
N PRO A 79 16.56 -14.32 -2.21
CA PRO A 79 17.17 -14.96 -1.06
C PRO A 79 18.44 -15.74 -1.46
N SER A 80 19.44 -15.77 -0.58
CA SER A 80 20.55 -16.70 -0.73
C SER A 80 20.06 -18.16 -0.68
N ALA A 81 20.86 -19.09 -1.19
CA ALA A 81 20.53 -20.52 -1.11
C ALA A 81 20.29 -20.99 0.35
N GLU A 82 21.08 -20.47 1.30
CA GLU A 82 20.91 -20.73 2.72
C GLU A 82 19.57 -20.20 3.23
N ARG A 83 19.24 -18.95 2.92
CA ARG A 83 17.96 -18.33 3.31
C ARG A 83 16.76 -19.03 2.68
N ALA A 84 16.88 -19.44 1.42
CA ALA A 84 15.84 -20.21 0.74
C ALA A 84 15.58 -21.56 1.44
N ALA A 85 16.64 -22.24 1.85
CA ALA A 85 16.54 -23.49 2.60
C ALA A 85 15.91 -23.29 3.99
N GLU A 86 16.31 -22.23 4.73
CA GLU A 86 15.71 -21.88 6.03
C GLU A 86 14.20 -21.61 5.92
N LEU A 87 13.78 -20.97 4.85
CA LEU A 87 12.37 -20.66 4.58
C LEU A 87 11.61 -21.84 3.96
N GLY A 88 12.27 -22.95 3.66
CA GLY A 88 11.67 -24.12 3.04
C GLY A 88 11.11 -23.86 1.64
N LEU A 89 11.72 -22.94 0.87
CA LEU A 89 11.25 -22.58 -0.47
C LEU A 89 11.53 -23.73 -1.45
N ASP A 90 10.50 -24.15 -2.15
CA ASP A 90 10.60 -25.13 -3.22
C ASP A 90 11.06 -24.51 -4.55
N GLU A 91 11.46 -25.36 -5.49
CA GLU A 91 11.93 -24.96 -6.80
C GLU A 91 10.86 -24.16 -7.58
N ALA A 92 9.58 -24.50 -7.40
CA ALA A 92 8.47 -23.81 -8.05
C ALA A 92 8.30 -22.37 -7.53
N THR A 93 8.51 -22.16 -6.24
CA THR A 93 8.50 -20.83 -5.63
C THR A 93 9.74 -20.02 -6.04
N LEU A 94 10.93 -20.65 -6.02
CA LEU A 94 12.17 -20.00 -6.45
C LEU A 94 12.13 -19.56 -7.92
N ALA A 95 11.47 -20.33 -8.79
CA ALA A 95 11.29 -19.98 -10.20
C ALA A 95 10.42 -18.72 -10.42
N LYS A 96 9.66 -18.27 -9.41
CA LYS A 96 8.83 -17.06 -9.46
C LYS A 96 9.54 -15.83 -8.89
N ILE A 97 10.74 -16.01 -8.34
CA ILE A 97 11.58 -14.93 -7.83
C ILE A 97 12.45 -14.43 -8.95
N GLY A 98 12.20 -13.21 -9.41
CA GLY A 98 13.05 -12.51 -10.37
C GLY A 98 14.34 -11.98 -9.72
N GLY A 99 15.18 -11.33 -10.52
CA GLY A 99 16.44 -10.77 -10.06
C GLY A 99 16.32 -9.57 -9.10
N GLY A 100 15.12 -9.01 -8.96
CA GLY A 100 14.80 -7.96 -8.00
C GLY A 100 15.65 -6.70 -8.12
N THR A 101 15.90 -6.05 -6.98
CA THR A 101 16.66 -4.80 -6.89
C THR A 101 18.06 -4.88 -7.52
N PRO A 102 18.89 -5.92 -7.31
CA PRO A 102 20.19 -6.04 -7.95
C PRO A 102 20.11 -6.13 -9.48
N ALA A 103 19.13 -6.85 -10.01
CA ALA A 103 18.93 -6.94 -11.46
C ALA A 103 18.44 -5.61 -12.03
N MET A 104 17.59 -4.88 -11.31
CA MET A 104 17.10 -3.56 -11.74
C MET A 104 18.22 -2.53 -11.82
N THR A 105 19.10 -2.44 -10.83
CA THR A 105 20.25 -1.53 -10.86
C THR A 105 21.19 -1.89 -12.03
N THR A 106 21.45 -3.16 -12.24
CA THR A 106 22.26 -3.64 -13.36
C THR A 106 21.61 -3.30 -14.71
N LEU A 107 20.30 -3.50 -14.84
CA LEU A 107 19.56 -3.17 -16.08
C LEU A 107 19.61 -1.67 -16.38
N ILE A 108 19.38 -0.82 -15.38
CA ILE A 108 19.47 0.65 -15.53
C ILE A 108 20.86 1.06 -16.02
N MET A 109 21.91 0.54 -15.37
CA MET A 109 23.31 0.88 -15.72
C MET A 109 23.71 0.46 -17.15
N ASN A 110 23.08 -0.57 -17.68
CA ASN A 110 23.34 -1.08 -19.02
C ASN A 110 22.37 -0.54 -20.09
N THR A 111 21.36 0.23 -19.70
CA THR A 111 20.37 0.79 -20.63
C THR A 111 20.84 2.16 -21.14
N PRO A 112 20.77 2.43 -22.46
CA PRO A 112 21.10 3.74 -23.01
C PRO A 112 20.27 4.86 -22.36
N VAL A 113 20.94 6.01 -22.06
CA VAL A 113 20.32 7.13 -21.35
C VAL A 113 19.07 7.65 -22.07
N GLU A 114 19.08 7.67 -23.42
CA GLU A 114 17.94 8.11 -24.20
C GLU A 114 16.69 7.21 -24.03
N VAL A 115 16.88 5.91 -23.75
CA VAL A 115 15.79 4.97 -23.46
C VAL A 115 15.25 5.23 -22.06
N LEU A 116 16.11 5.43 -21.06
CA LEU A 116 15.72 5.78 -19.71
C LEU A 116 14.98 7.12 -19.64
N GLN A 117 15.44 8.12 -20.42
CA GLN A 117 14.74 9.41 -20.53
C GLN A 117 13.36 9.26 -21.17
N ALA A 118 13.25 8.43 -22.22
CA ALA A 118 11.96 8.17 -22.86
C ALA A 118 11.00 7.41 -21.94
N TRP A 119 11.50 6.41 -21.22
CA TRP A 119 10.74 5.67 -20.22
C TRP A 119 10.25 6.59 -19.10
N THR A 120 11.12 7.39 -18.49
CA THR A 120 10.73 8.36 -17.47
C THR A 120 9.71 9.37 -18.00
N THR A 121 9.88 9.85 -19.24
CA THR A 121 8.93 10.76 -19.90
C THR A 121 7.56 10.09 -20.06
N LYS A 122 7.51 8.84 -20.51
CA LYS A 122 6.28 8.04 -20.63
C LYS A 122 5.58 7.96 -19.27
N GLU A 123 6.27 7.51 -18.24
CA GLU A 123 5.73 7.40 -16.87
C GLU A 123 5.16 8.74 -16.36
N MET A 124 5.88 9.84 -16.56
CA MET A 124 5.42 11.18 -16.15
C MET A 124 4.14 11.59 -16.92
N LEU A 125 4.05 11.29 -18.21
CA LEU A 125 2.88 11.63 -19.00
C LEU A 125 1.67 10.77 -18.63
N GLU A 126 1.83 9.48 -18.42
CA GLU A 126 0.77 8.56 -18.01
C GLU A 126 0.25 8.89 -16.61
N ASN A 127 1.13 9.05 -15.64
CA ASN A 127 0.74 9.39 -14.26
C ASN A 127 0.02 10.74 -14.13
N ASN A 128 0.19 11.63 -15.12
CA ASN A 128 -0.45 12.95 -15.12
C ASN A 128 -1.47 13.12 -16.25
N ALA A 129 -1.79 12.09 -17.02
CA ALA A 129 -2.64 12.20 -18.22
C ALA A 129 -3.95 12.95 -18.00
N ALA A 130 -4.63 12.69 -16.86
CA ALA A 130 -5.90 13.30 -16.50
C ALA A 130 -5.87 14.84 -16.33
N ILE A 131 -4.69 15.41 -16.05
CA ILE A 131 -4.47 16.86 -15.86
C ILE A 131 -3.69 17.53 -16.99
N LEU A 132 -3.22 16.73 -17.96
CA LEU A 132 -2.54 17.17 -19.16
C LEU A 132 -3.53 17.57 -20.26
N PRO A 133 -3.06 18.18 -21.38
CA PRO A 133 -3.91 18.41 -22.55
C PRO A 133 -4.62 17.16 -23.05
N LYS A 134 -5.86 17.35 -23.54
CA LYS A 134 -6.78 16.27 -23.93
C LYS A 134 -6.16 15.13 -24.74
N ARG A 135 -5.20 15.41 -25.63
CA ARG A 135 -4.55 14.37 -26.45
C ARG A 135 -3.84 13.29 -25.63
N PHE A 136 -3.25 13.66 -24.46
CA PHE A 136 -2.61 12.71 -23.55
C PHE A 136 -3.64 11.88 -22.79
N ASP A 137 -4.67 12.54 -22.27
CA ASP A 137 -5.80 11.90 -21.58
C ASP A 137 -6.54 10.92 -22.51
N ASP A 138 -6.76 11.30 -23.77
CA ASP A 138 -7.40 10.43 -24.76
C ASP A 138 -6.52 9.22 -25.12
N ALA A 139 -5.21 9.40 -25.26
CA ALA A 139 -4.26 8.31 -25.56
C ALA A 139 -4.18 7.33 -24.39
N ASP A 140 -4.07 7.83 -23.17
CA ASP A 140 -4.06 7.03 -21.94
C ASP A 140 -5.36 6.23 -21.81
N PHE A 141 -6.51 6.87 -21.94
CA PHE A 141 -7.80 6.19 -21.86
C PHE A 141 -8.02 5.16 -22.97
N ALA A 142 -7.58 5.44 -24.19
CA ALA A 142 -7.70 4.49 -25.30
C ALA A 142 -6.94 3.18 -25.01
N PHE A 143 -5.80 3.26 -24.36
CA PHE A 143 -5.00 2.09 -24.00
C PHE A 143 -5.48 1.44 -22.69
N TYR A 144 -5.38 2.13 -21.57
CA TYR A 144 -5.69 1.57 -20.26
C TYR A 144 -7.20 1.38 -20.01
N GLY A 145 -8.00 2.33 -20.44
CA GLY A 145 -9.46 2.26 -20.27
C GLY A 145 -10.12 1.32 -21.28
N THR A 146 -9.97 1.64 -22.57
CA THR A 146 -10.72 0.92 -23.61
C THR A 146 -10.09 -0.42 -23.96
N LEU A 147 -8.79 -0.45 -24.28
CA LEU A 147 -8.13 -1.68 -24.75
C LEU A 147 -7.96 -2.72 -23.63
N LEU A 148 -7.44 -2.31 -22.47
CA LEU A 148 -7.10 -3.26 -21.39
C LEU A 148 -8.30 -3.58 -20.48
N GLN A 149 -9.17 -2.60 -20.20
CA GLN A 149 -10.28 -2.78 -19.24
C GLN A 149 -11.65 -2.92 -19.92
N GLY A 150 -11.75 -2.68 -21.23
CA GLY A 150 -13.01 -2.75 -21.97
C GLY A 150 -13.98 -1.62 -21.61
N THR A 151 -13.52 -0.54 -20.99
CA THR A 151 -14.34 0.62 -20.61
C THR A 151 -14.71 1.44 -21.86
N PRO A 152 -16.00 1.58 -22.21
CA PRO A 152 -16.39 2.20 -23.48
C PRO A 152 -16.28 3.73 -23.46
N GLU A 153 -16.46 4.37 -22.31
CA GLU A 153 -16.48 5.82 -22.17
C GLU A 153 -15.68 6.31 -20.97
N GLN A 154 -14.96 7.43 -21.16
CA GLN A 154 -14.21 8.09 -20.09
C GLN A 154 -15.17 8.71 -19.04
N ARG A 155 -14.78 8.63 -17.79
CA ARG A 155 -15.53 9.27 -16.70
C ARG A 155 -15.72 10.76 -16.98
N PRO A 156 -16.89 11.36 -16.64
CA PRO A 156 -17.13 12.80 -16.81
C PRO A 156 -16.01 13.64 -16.19
N ARG A 157 -15.65 14.75 -16.86
CA ARG A 157 -14.51 15.59 -16.44
C ARG A 157 -14.62 16.06 -14.98
N TRP A 158 -15.81 16.40 -14.50
CA TRP A 158 -15.99 16.82 -13.11
C TRP A 158 -15.59 15.74 -12.09
N LYS A 159 -15.90 14.45 -12.36
CA LYS A 159 -15.48 13.33 -11.51
C LYS A 159 -13.95 13.16 -11.51
N ARG A 160 -13.33 13.34 -12.67
CA ARG A 160 -11.86 13.26 -12.78
C ARG A 160 -11.18 14.45 -12.11
N SER A 161 -11.79 15.64 -12.17
CA SER A 161 -11.30 16.83 -11.47
C SER A 161 -11.37 16.65 -9.94
N ILE A 162 -12.44 16.04 -9.42
CA ILE A 162 -12.52 15.69 -7.98
C ILE A 162 -11.40 14.71 -7.63
N ALA A 163 -11.21 13.64 -8.39
CA ALA A 163 -10.17 12.66 -8.12
C ALA A 163 -8.75 13.29 -8.14
N ALA A 164 -8.48 14.20 -9.09
CA ALA A 164 -7.22 14.94 -9.12
C ALA A 164 -7.04 15.86 -7.89
N THR A 165 -8.14 16.50 -7.42
CA THR A 165 -8.12 17.32 -6.20
C THR A 165 -7.88 16.45 -4.96
N GLU A 166 -8.52 15.29 -4.88
CA GLU A 166 -8.31 14.32 -3.80
C GLU A 166 -6.86 13.81 -3.75
N GLY A 167 -6.24 13.58 -4.91
CA GLY A 167 -4.83 13.19 -5.00
C GLY A 167 -3.85 14.24 -4.48
N MET A 168 -4.24 15.52 -4.49
CA MET A 168 -3.39 16.64 -4.02
C MET A 168 -3.76 17.11 -2.60
N LEU A 169 -5.04 17.17 -2.27
CA LEU A 169 -5.58 17.82 -1.07
C LEU A 169 -6.65 16.94 -0.38
N GLY A 170 -6.44 15.64 -0.37
CA GLY A 170 -7.44 14.66 0.02
C GLY A 170 -8.02 14.85 1.42
N GLU A 171 -7.21 15.22 2.40
CA GLU A 171 -7.66 15.47 3.78
C GLU A 171 -8.59 16.70 3.89
N LEU A 172 -8.36 17.75 3.09
CA LEU A 172 -9.26 18.91 3.06
C LEU A 172 -10.60 18.57 2.41
N VAL A 173 -10.60 17.73 1.37
CA VAL A 173 -11.84 17.17 0.80
C VAL A 173 -12.55 16.31 1.83
N GLY A 174 -11.78 15.46 2.54
CA GLY A 174 -12.25 14.61 3.62
C GLY A 174 -12.91 15.39 4.77
N LYS A 175 -12.31 16.50 5.17
CA LYS A 175 -12.90 17.40 6.17
C LYS A 175 -14.30 17.87 5.75
N SER A 176 -14.41 18.36 4.50
CA SER A 176 -15.70 18.83 3.96
C SER A 176 -16.73 17.69 3.85
N TYR A 177 -16.27 16.47 3.57
CA TYR A 177 -17.10 15.27 3.53
C TYR A 177 -17.63 14.90 4.92
N VAL A 178 -16.77 14.83 5.92
CA VAL A 178 -17.11 14.46 7.29
C VAL A 178 -18.11 15.45 7.91
N GLU A 179 -17.86 16.77 7.76
CA GLU A 179 -18.74 17.82 8.27
C GLU A 179 -20.17 17.70 7.75
N ARG A 180 -20.37 17.13 6.55
CA ARG A 180 -21.68 17.01 5.89
C ARG A 180 -22.34 15.66 6.09
N TYR A 181 -21.58 14.58 6.15
CA TYR A 181 -22.09 13.23 5.93
C TYR A 181 -21.75 12.24 7.06
N PHE A 182 -20.96 12.63 8.06
CA PHE A 182 -20.59 11.72 9.13
C PHE A 182 -20.90 12.29 10.53
N PRO A 183 -22.13 12.08 11.05
CA PRO A 183 -22.51 12.50 12.38
C PRO A 183 -21.71 11.81 13.48
N ALA A 184 -21.47 12.50 14.61
CA ALA A 184 -20.67 11.97 15.71
C ALA A 184 -21.25 10.69 16.35
N GLU A 185 -22.57 10.54 16.33
CA GLU A 185 -23.26 9.34 16.81
C GLU A 185 -22.87 8.06 16.04
N ASN A 186 -22.55 8.17 14.76
CA ASN A 186 -22.08 7.02 13.97
C ASN A 186 -20.75 6.47 14.49
N LYS A 187 -19.85 7.35 14.96
CA LYS A 187 -18.57 6.94 15.55
C LYS A 187 -18.79 6.11 16.82
N ALA A 188 -19.69 6.54 17.71
CA ALA A 188 -20.01 5.85 18.96
C ALA A 188 -20.61 4.46 18.71
N ALA A 189 -21.62 4.36 17.83
CA ALA A 189 -22.25 3.10 17.47
C ALA A 189 -21.27 2.10 16.86
N MET A 190 -20.32 2.58 16.05
CA MET A 190 -19.28 1.74 15.46
C MET A 190 -18.29 1.21 16.49
N ILE A 191 -17.93 2.00 17.50
CA ILE A 191 -17.07 1.54 18.61
C ILE A 191 -17.72 0.37 19.33
N ASP A 192 -19.02 0.43 19.58
CA ASP A 192 -19.77 -0.67 20.21
C ASP A 192 -19.78 -1.93 19.35
N LEU A 193 -20.04 -1.80 18.04
CA LEU A 193 -19.98 -2.92 17.09
C LEU A 193 -18.60 -3.58 17.07
N VAL A 194 -17.53 -2.80 16.95
CA VAL A 194 -16.15 -3.30 16.98
C VAL A 194 -15.84 -4.01 18.30
N SER A 195 -16.29 -3.46 19.43
CA SER A 195 -16.11 -4.07 20.76
C SER A 195 -16.80 -5.42 20.87
N ASN A 196 -18.02 -5.54 20.35
CA ASN A 196 -18.78 -6.79 20.39
C ASN A 196 -18.16 -7.85 19.47
N LEU A 197 -17.74 -7.47 18.27
CA LEU A 197 -17.08 -8.40 17.36
C LEU A 197 -15.70 -8.85 17.87
N ARG A 198 -14.96 -7.97 18.57
CA ARG A 198 -13.72 -8.34 19.27
C ARG A 198 -13.98 -9.41 20.34
N LYS A 199 -15.05 -9.27 21.14
CA LYS A 199 -15.43 -10.28 22.15
C LYS A 199 -15.78 -11.62 21.49
N ALA A 200 -16.58 -11.60 20.42
CA ALA A 200 -16.95 -12.82 19.70
C ALA A 200 -15.72 -13.51 19.07
N LEU A 201 -14.77 -12.74 18.54
CA LEU A 201 -13.51 -13.30 18.02
C LEU A 201 -12.65 -13.87 19.15
N ALA A 202 -12.61 -13.23 20.33
CA ALA A 202 -11.90 -13.75 21.49
C ALA A 202 -12.48 -15.10 21.94
N GLU A 203 -13.81 -15.22 22.02
CA GLU A 203 -14.50 -16.49 22.32
C GLU A 203 -14.16 -17.57 21.26
N SER A 204 -14.19 -17.19 19.98
CA SER A 204 -13.81 -18.11 18.90
C SER A 204 -12.36 -18.59 18.99
N ILE A 205 -11.41 -17.72 19.35
CA ILE A 205 -9.99 -18.10 19.55
C ILE A 205 -9.85 -19.07 20.74
N ASP A 206 -10.60 -18.82 21.83
CA ASP A 206 -10.57 -19.69 23.02
C ASP A 206 -11.09 -21.09 22.73
N GLU A 207 -12.11 -21.20 21.88
CA GLU A 207 -12.74 -22.47 21.48
C GLU A 207 -11.94 -23.29 20.45
N ILE A 208 -10.89 -22.74 19.83
CA ILE A 208 -10.06 -23.46 18.85
C ILE A 208 -9.37 -24.65 19.54
N ASP A 209 -9.58 -25.85 19.03
CA ASP A 209 -9.07 -27.11 19.59
C ASP A 209 -7.66 -27.50 19.12
N TRP A 210 -7.24 -27.01 17.93
CA TRP A 210 -5.93 -27.30 17.36
C TRP A 210 -4.82 -26.34 17.82
N MET A 211 -5.15 -25.22 18.46
CA MET A 211 -4.20 -24.20 18.93
C MET A 211 -3.86 -24.41 20.42
N SER A 212 -2.59 -24.47 20.73
CA SER A 212 -2.13 -24.58 22.13
C SER A 212 -2.42 -23.35 22.96
N ASP A 213 -2.49 -23.50 24.29
CA ASP A 213 -2.67 -22.37 25.22
C ASP A 213 -1.59 -21.30 25.10
N ALA A 214 -0.38 -21.66 24.69
CA ALA A 214 0.72 -20.71 24.49
C ALA A 214 0.40 -19.78 23.31
N THR A 215 0.02 -20.34 22.17
CA THR A 215 -0.34 -19.57 20.97
C THR A 215 -1.65 -18.80 21.16
N LYS A 216 -2.64 -19.37 21.86
CA LYS A 216 -3.88 -18.65 22.23
C LYS A 216 -3.59 -17.38 23.05
N ARG A 217 -2.67 -17.44 24.03
CA ARG A 217 -2.29 -16.24 24.79
C ARG A 217 -1.70 -15.14 23.93
N GLU A 218 -0.83 -15.48 22.98
CA GLU A 218 -0.25 -14.52 22.03
C GLU A 218 -1.34 -13.94 21.09
N ALA A 219 -2.24 -14.80 20.59
CA ALA A 219 -3.37 -14.38 19.76
C ALA A 219 -4.31 -13.43 20.51
N MET A 220 -4.64 -13.74 21.76
CA MET A 220 -5.47 -12.86 22.62
C MET A 220 -4.77 -11.54 22.89
N ALA A 221 -3.48 -11.54 23.25
CA ALA A 221 -2.72 -10.31 23.46
C ALA A 221 -2.69 -9.43 22.20
N LYS A 222 -2.61 -10.06 21.02
CA LYS A 222 -2.69 -9.35 19.74
C LYS A 222 -4.07 -8.77 19.47
N LEU A 223 -5.13 -9.52 19.72
CA LEU A 223 -6.51 -9.06 19.58
C LEU A 223 -6.82 -7.89 20.54
N ASP A 224 -6.35 -7.98 21.78
CA ASP A 224 -6.54 -6.93 22.79
C ASP A 224 -5.84 -5.62 22.43
N SER A 225 -4.70 -5.73 21.72
CA SER A 225 -3.91 -4.57 21.29
C SER A 225 -4.37 -3.94 19.97
N PHE A 226 -5.43 -4.46 19.33
CA PHE A 226 -6.00 -3.82 18.15
C PHE A 226 -6.46 -2.40 18.46
N ASP A 227 -5.96 -1.45 17.67
CA ASP A 227 -6.35 -0.03 17.74
C ASP A 227 -7.41 0.27 16.67
N PRO A 228 -8.70 0.41 17.06
CA PRO A 228 -9.76 0.71 16.11
C PRO A 228 -9.85 2.20 15.82
N LYS A 229 -9.67 2.57 14.57
CA LYS A 229 -9.80 3.93 14.04
C LYS A 229 -11.09 4.09 13.26
N ILE A 230 -11.97 4.97 13.70
CA ILE A 230 -13.34 5.10 13.20
C ILE A 230 -13.60 6.48 12.63
N GLY A 231 -14.03 6.52 11.36
CA GLY A 231 -14.54 7.71 10.68
C GLY A 231 -13.43 8.56 10.08
N TYR A 232 -12.67 9.24 10.90
CA TYR A 232 -11.60 10.16 10.48
C TYR A 232 -10.60 10.42 11.62
N ARG A 233 -9.41 10.90 11.25
CA ARG A 233 -8.38 11.31 12.22
C ARG A 233 -8.75 12.65 12.86
N ASP A 234 -8.47 12.79 14.15
CA ASP A 234 -8.82 14.02 14.90
C ASP A 234 -8.02 15.24 14.41
N ASN A 235 -6.78 15.02 13.97
CA ASN A 235 -5.90 16.04 13.41
C ASN A 235 -5.78 15.84 11.88
N LEU A 236 -6.77 16.32 11.13
CA LEU A 236 -6.72 16.31 9.66
C LEU A 236 -5.56 17.16 9.15
N GLU A 237 -4.90 16.65 8.10
CA GLU A 237 -3.81 17.36 7.46
C GLU A 237 -4.27 18.66 6.82
N THR A 238 -3.54 19.74 7.07
CA THR A 238 -3.86 21.08 6.58
C THR A 238 -2.92 21.57 5.48
N TYR A 239 -1.92 20.76 5.12
CA TYR A 239 -0.94 21.03 4.09
C TYR A 239 -0.22 22.40 4.29
N PRO A 240 0.44 22.61 5.43
CA PRO A 240 1.13 23.86 5.66
C PRO A 240 2.17 24.11 4.55
N ASP A 241 2.28 25.36 4.12
CA ASP A 241 3.23 25.82 3.09
C ASP A 241 3.01 25.25 1.68
N LEU A 242 1.99 24.41 1.45
CA LEU A 242 1.63 23.95 0.10
C LEU A 242 0.90 25.06 -0.67
N ALA A 243 1.57 25.63 -1.67
CA ALA A 243 0.99 26.66 -2.53
C ALA A 243 0.26 26.08 -3.72
N ILE A 244 -1.03 26.38 -3.85
CA ILE A 244 -1.88 25.98 -4.98
C ILE A 244 -2.20 27.21 -5.83
N THR A 245 -1.96 27.12 -7.15
CA THR A 245 -2.19 28.20 -8.12
C THR A 245 -3.34 27.84 -9.05
N ALA A 246 -4.32 28.73 -9.15
CA ALA A 246 -5.45 28.54 -10.06
C ALA A 246 -4.98 28.44 -11.52
N GLY A 247 -5.55 27.48 -12.26
CA GLY A 247 -5.28 27.27 -13.69
C GLY A 247 -3.97 26.56 -14.02
N ASN A 248 -3.21 26.10 -13.02
CA ASN A 248 -1.98 25.36 -13.26
C ASN A 248 -1.96 23.97 -12.57
N PRO A 249 -2.76 23.01 -13.06
CA PRO A 249 -2.90 21.71 -12.40
C PRO A 249 -1.62 20.89 -12.36
N VAL A 250 -0.75 21.01 -13.36
CA VAL A 250 0.54 20.28 -13.38
C VAL A 250 1.47 20.79 -12.29
N ALA A 251 1.68 22.10 -12.18
CA ALA A 251 2.51 22.66 -11.12
C ALA A 251 1.92 22.36 -9.73
N ASN A 252 0.61 22.36 -9.57
CA ASN A 252 -0.04 22.00 -8.31
C ASN A 252 0.20 20.53 -7.96
N SER A 253 0.10 19.62 -8.94
CA SER A 253 0.41 18.19 -8.73
C SER A 253 1.87 17.99 -8.31
N MET A 254 2.80 18.67 -8.97
CA MET A 254 4.23 18.62 -8.61
C MET A 254 4.48 19.18 -7.19
N ALA A 255 3.88 20.31 -6.85
CA ALA A 255 4.01 20.90 -5.52
C ALA A 255 3.42 20.00 -4.43
N ALA A 256 2.28 19.36 -4.69
CA ALA A 256 1.69 18.41 -3.75
C ALA A 256 2.54 17.14 -3.57
N ALA A 257 3.12 16.63 -4.65
CA ALA A 257 4.03 15.49 -4.61
C ALA A 257 5.32 15.81 -3.83
N GLU A 258 5.91 16.99 -4.06
CA GLU A 258 7.08 17.47 -3.31
C GLU A 258 6.74 17.65 -1.83
N TRP A 259 5.60 18.26 -1.52
CA TRP A 259 5.13 18.42 -0.14
C TRP A 259 4.98 17.07 0.56
N GLY A 260 4.32 16.11 -0.09
CA GLY A 260 4.12 14.76 0.46
C GLY A 260 5.44 14.01 0.67
N TRP A 261 6.41 14.20 -0.24
CA TRP A 261 7.75 13.66 -0.06
C TRP A 261 8.48 14.27 1.14
N GLN A 262 8.46 15.58 1.29
CA GLN A 262 9.09 16.29 2.42
C GLN A 262 8.43 15.91 3.76
N ASP A 263 7.10 15.77 3.80
CA ASP A 263 6.38 15.27 4.96
C ASP A 263 6.86 13.87 5.35
N MET A 264 6.97 12.95 4.38
CA MET A 264 7.47 11.59 4.60
C MET A 264 8.93 11.58 5.11
N VAL A 265 9.82 12.36 4.51
CA VAL A 265 11.23 12.47 4.92
C VAL A 265 11.34 13.06 6.33
N SER A 266 10.49 14.01 6.70
CA SER A 266 10.49 14.64 8.04
C SER A 266 10.19 13.65 9.17
N LYS A 267 9.55 12.51 8.86
CA LYS A 267 9.22 11.45 9.82
C LYS A 267 10.39 10.49 10.11
N LEU A 268 11.47 10.56 9.35
CA LEU A 268 12.64 9.71 9.58
C LEU A 268 13.26 9.99 10.96
N GLY A 269 13.52 8.92 11.69
CA GLY A 269 14.06 9.00 13.04
C GLY A 269 13.07 9.50 14.11
N GLN A 270 11.83 9.80 13.74
CA GLN A 270 10.78 10.16 14.70
C GLN A 270 10.06 8.92 15.23
N PRO A 271 9.47 9.00 16.42
CA PRO A 271 8.54 7.96 16.89
C PRO A 271 7.39 7.76 15.90
N ILE A 272 6.87 6.53 15.84
CA ILE A 272 5.72 6.21 14.98
C ILE A 272 4.52 7.07 15.38
N ASP A 273 3.99 7.86 14.45
CA ASP A 273 2.72 8.56 14.62
C ASP A 273 1.56 7.56 14.48
N ARG A 274 0.96 7.18 15.61
CA ARG A 274 -0.22 6.31 15.64
C ARG A 274 -1.51 7.03 15.25
N THR A 275 -1.51 8.34 15.08
CA THR A 275 -2.71 9.10 14.63
C THR A 275 -2.83 9.15 13.11
N GLU A 276 -1.77 8.80 12.37
CA GLU A 276 -1.75 8.80 10.91
C GLU A 276 -2.68 7.75 10.31
N TRP A 277 -3.37 8.12 9.23
CA TRP A 277 -4.24 7.25 8.44
C TRP A 277 -3.70 7.12 7.02
N PHE A 278 -3.92 5.94 6.41
CA PHE A 278 -3.52 5.65 5.02
C PHE A 278 -4.68 5.69 4.03
N MET A 279 -5.89 5.97 4.51
CA MET A 279 -7.06 6.22 3.68
C MET A 279 -7.75 7.51 4.09
N LEU A 280 -8.29 8.20 3.10
CA LEU A 280 -9.04 9.43 3.29
C LEU A 280 -10.44 9.15 3.87
N PRO A 281 -11.05 10.08 4.62
CA PRO A 281 -12.38 9.90 5.20
C PRO A 281 -13.47 9.56 4.18
N GLN A 282 -13.37 10.05 2.95
CA GLN A 282 -14.32 9.80 1.86
C GLN A 282 -14.05 8.49 1.08
N THR A 283 -13.11 7.66 1.51
CA THR A 283 -12.82 6.37 0.88
C THR A 283 -13.82 5.31 1.33
N VAL A 284 -14.52 4.68 0.36
CA VAL A 284 -15.40 3.52 0.64
C VAL A 284 -14.54 2.25 0.68
N ASN A 285 -13.85 2.08 1.77
CA ASN A 285 -13.00 0.92 2.05
C ASN A 285 -12.63 0.89 3.54
N ALA A 286 -11.88 -0.15 3.96
CA ALA A 286 -11.27 -0.31 5.27
C ALA A 286 -9.89 -0.92 5.13
N TYR A 287 -9.10 -1.00 6.20
CA TYR A 287 -7.83 -1.72 6.18
C TYR A 287 -7.36 -2.15 7.56
N TYR A 288 -6.59 -3.24 7.59
CA TYR A 288 -5.74 -3.62 8.71
C TYR A 288 -4.28 -3.21 8.43
N ASN A 289 -3.61 -2.63 9.40
CA ASN A 289 -2.19 -2.32 9.35
C ASN A 289 -1.41 -3.19 10.34
N SER A 290 -0.64 -4.13 9.82
CA SER A 290 0.09 -5.11 10.64
C SER A 290 1.25 -4.51 11.43
N THR A 291 1.83 -3.37 11.00
CA THR A 291 2.96 -2.73 11.71
C THR A 291 2.52 -1.89 12.88
N LYS A 292 1.28 -1.40 12.86
CA LYS A 292 0.67 -0.64 13.95
C LYS A 292 -0.36 -1.45 14.74
N ASN A 293 -0.73 -2.63 14.25
CA ASN A 293 -1.81 -3.49 14.76
C ASN A 293 -3.13 -2.73 14.89
N GLU A 294 -3.54 -2.03 13.83
CA GLU A 294 -4.72 -1.18 13.78
C GLU A 294 -5.71 -1.62 12.70
N ILE A 295 -7.00 -1.42 12.98
CA ILE A 295 -8.10 -1.61 12.03
C ILE A 295 -8.76 -0.25 11.80
N VAL A 296 -8.93 0.12 10.53
CA VAL A 296 -9.30 1.49 10.16
C VAL A 296 -10.52 1.49 9.25
N PHE A 297 -11.53 2.25 9.63
CA PHE A 297 -12.81 2.36 8.92
C PHE A 297 -13.11 3.84 8.61
N PRO A 298 -12.76 4.32 7.39
CA PRO A 298 -13.09 5.67 6.95
C PRO A 298 -14.61 5.97 6.99
N ALA A 299 -14.97 7.24 7.14
CA ALA A 299 -16.36 7.67 7.27
C ALA A 299 -17.28 7.21 6.13
N ALA A 300 -16.74 7.11 4.91
CA ALA A 300 -17.55 6.78 3.74
C ALA A 300 -18.04 5.32 3.70
N ILE A 301 -17.30 4.36 4.28
CA ILE A 301 -17.81 2.99 4.38
C ILE A 301 -18.84 2.82 5.50
N LEU A 302 -18.87 3.75 6.46
CA LEU A 302 -19.78 3.74 7.61
C LEU A 302 -21.13 4.39 7.27
N GLN A 303 -21.67 4.08 6.09
CA GLN A 303 -22.93 4.55 5.55
C GLN A 303 -23.64 3.42 4.80
N GLN A 304 -24.90 3.68 4.41
CA GLN A 304 -25.64 2.72 3.56
C GLN A 304 -24.87 2.37 2.28
N PRO A 305 -24.85 1.10 1.86
CA PRO A 305 -25.60 -0.04 2.41
C PRO A 305 -24.91 -0.80 3.55
N PHE A 306 -23.69 -0.42 3.97
CA PHE A 306 -22.91 -1.14 4.98
C PHE A 306 -23.37 -0.87 6.42
N PHE A 307 -23.66 0.40 6.73
CA PHE A 307 -24.05 0.84 8.06
C PHE A 307 -25.19 1.87 8.02
N GLY A 308 -26.13 1.76 8.98
CA GLY A 308 -27.17 2.75 9.20
C GLY A 308 -27.50 2.86 10.69
N ILE A 309 -27.35 4.07 11.26
CA ILE A 309 -27.58 4.31 12.68
C ILE A 309 -29.02 3.95 13.14
N SER A 310 -30.00 4.04 12.23
CA SER A 310 -31.39 3.68 12.49
C SER A 310 -31.77 2.28 11.98
N ALA A 311 -30.82 1.53 11.41
CA ALA A 311 -31.05 0.17 10.98
C ALA A 311 -31.09 -0.80 12.18
N ASP A 312 -31.76 -1.94 12.01
CA ASP A 312 -31.71 -3.03 12.97
C ASP A 312 -30.26 -3.52 13.14
N ASP A 313 -29.89 -3.91 14.37
CA ASP A 313 -28.55 -4.40 14.68
C ASP A 313 -28.15 -5.58 13.78
N ALA A 314 -29.07 -6.51 13.50
CA ALA A 314 -28.79 -7.64 12.63
C ALA A 314 -28.39 -7.20 11.21
N VAL A 315 -28.98 -6.11 10.70
CA VAL A 315 -28.60 -5.53 9.40
C VAL A 315 -27.20 -4.94 9.46
N ASN A 316 -26.87 -4.21 10.52
CA ASN A 316 -25.53 -3.63 10.73
C ASN A 316 -24.46 -4.71 10.92
N TYR A 317 -24.75 -5.77 11.70
CA TYR A 317 -23.83 -6.91 11.83
C TYR A 317 -23.64 -7.68 10.51
N GLY A 318 -24.69 -7.84 9.70
CA GLY A 318 -24.59 -8.46 8.38
C GLY A 318 -23.89 -7.58 7.35
N GLY A 319 -23.97 -6.27 7.46
CA GLY A 319 -23.33 -5.29 6.60
C GLY A 319 -21.90 -4.95 7.04
N ILE A 320 -21.77 -3.88 7.87
CA ILE A 320 -20.45 -3.41 8.31
C ILE A 320 -19.74 -4.41 9.24
N GLY A 321 -20.49 -5.23 9.99
CA GLY A 321 -19.92 -6.26 10.84
C GLY A 321 -19.10 -7.29 10.08
N ALA A 322 -19.51 -7.65 8.86
CA ALA A 322 -18.71 -8.51 7.97
C ALA A 322 -17.38 -7.84 7.57
N VAL A 323 -17.38 -6.54 7.31
CA VAL A 323 -16.16 -5.77 7.01
C VAL A 323 -15.25 -5.69 8.23
N ILE A 324 -15.80 -5.42 9.42
CA ILE A 324 -15.03 -5.39 10.67
C ILE A 324 -14.37 -6.74 10.94
N GLY A 325 -15.11 -7.84 10.78
CA GLY A 325 -14.59 -9.20 10.93
C GLY A 325 -13.49 -9.52 9.92
N HIS A 326 -13.62 -9.04 8.68
CA HIS A 326 -12.60 -9.15 7.64
C HIS A 326 -11.30 -8.44 8.06
N GLU A 327 -11.36 -7.18 8.50
CA GLU A 327 -10.18 -6.44 8.92
C GLU A 327 -9.52 -7.03 10.18
N MET A 328 -10.32 -7.51 11.14
CA MET A 328 -9.79 -8.26 12.28
C MET A 328 -9.13 -9.57 11.84
N GLY A 329 -9.72 -10.26 10.87
CA GLY A 329 -9.20 -11.49 10.29
C GLY A 329 -7.83 -11.32 9.65
N HIS A 330 -7.56 -10.16 9.03
CA HIS A 330 -6.24 -9.82 8.50
C HIS A 330 -5.14 -9.81 9.56
N GLY A 331 -5.46 -9.60 10.83
CA GLY A 331 -4.49 -9.75 11.92
C GLY A 331 -4.00 -11.19 12.11
N PHE A 332 -4.76 -12.18 11.64
CA PHE A 332 -4.52 -13.60 11.86
C PHE A 332 -4.43 -14.42 10.57
N ASP A 333 -4.50 -13.78 9.39
CA ASP A 333 -4.35 -14.46 8.09
C ASP A 333 -2.89 -14.92 7.84
N ASP A 334 -2.62 -15.43 6.63
CA ASP A 334 -1.32 -15.96 6.22
C ASP A 334 -0.16 -14.95 6.37
N GLN A 335 -0.43 -13.65 6.26
CA GLN A 335 0.57 -12.59 6.41
C GLN A 335 0.46 -11.88 7.77
N GLY A 336 -0.75 -11.59 8.25
CA GLY A 336 -0.96 -10.94 9.54
C GLY A 336 -0.48 -11.80 10.70
N SER A 337 -0.63 -13.11 10.62
CA SER A 337 -0.13 -14.08 11.61
C SER A 337 1.38 -14.04 11.85
N LYS A 338 2.15 -13.38 10.97
CA LYS A 338 3.60 -13.21 11.10
C LYS A 338 4.02 -12.03 11.96
N SER A 339 3.08 -11.13 12.34
CA SER A 339 3.34 -10.01 13.25
C SER A 339 2.71 -10.27 14.61
N ASP A 340 3.43 -9.87 15.66
CA ASP A 340 2.92 -9.94 17.04
C ASP A 340 2.01 -8.73 17.41
N ALA A 341 1.61 -8.67 18.69
CA ALA A 341 0.77 -7.61 19.26
C ALA A 341 1.37 -6.19 19.12
N THR A 342 2.67 -6.07 18.95
CA THR A 342 3.38 -4.79 18.81
C THR A 342 3.59 -4.38 17.36
N GLY A 343 3.22 -5.24 16.40
CA GLY A 343 3.45 -5.05 14.97
C GLY A 343 4.82 -5.55 14.48
N MET A 344 5.63 -6.15 15.35
CA MET A 344 6.92 -6.72 14.97
C MET A 344 6.74 -8.02 14.17
N LEU A 345 7.52 -8.18 13.10
CA LEU A 345 7.64 -9.43 12.37
C LEU A 345 8.38 -10.45 13.25
N ARG A 346 7.63 -11.33 13.89
CA ARG A 346 8.12 -12.32 14.86
C ARG A 346 7.30 -13.59 14.78
N ASN A 347 7.94 -14.74 14.81
CA ASN A 347 7.23 -16.01 15.03
C ASN A 347 6.80 -16.11 16.50
N TRP A 348 5.49 -16.06 16.75
CA TRP A 348 4.87 -16.21 18.06
C TRP A 348 4.07 -17.50 18.21
N TRP A 349 4.13 -18.34 17.20
CA TRP A 349 3.50 -19.65 17.15
C TRP A 349 4.41 -20.73 17.73
N THR A 350 3.83 -21.80 18.31
CA THR A 350 4.57 -23.05 18.43
C THR A 350 4.70 -23.70 17.06
N ASP A 351 5.72 -24.53 16.85
CA ASP A 351 5.93 -25.19 15.55
C ASP A 351 4.74 -26.07 15.16
N ALA A 352 4.12 -26.75 16.13
CA ALA A 352 2.96 -27.60 15.89
C ALA A 352 1.72 -26.78 15.47
N ASP A 353 1.46 -25.67 16.15
CA ASP A 353 0.34 -24.79 15.83
C ASP A 353 0.53 -24.11 14.47
N ARG A 354 1.77 -23.71 14.14
CA ARG A 354 2.07 -23.14 12.83
C ARG A 354 1.81 -24.13 11.71
N GLN A 355 2.24 -25.38 11.87
CA GLN A 355 1.98 -26.45 10.90
C GLN A 355 0.47 -26.74 10.76
N ALA A 356 -0.28 -26.73 11.87
CA ALA A 356 -1.74 -26.91 11.84
C ALA A 356 -2.42 -25.76 11.10
N PHE A 357 -2.02 -24.50 11.36
CA PHE A 357 -2.52 -23.33 10.66
C PHE A 357 -2.26 -23.41 9.16
N ASP A 358 -1.01 -23.69 8.74
CA ASP A 358 -0.63 -23.79 7.33
C ASP A 358 -1.38 -24.92 6.62
N LYS A 359 -1.61 -26.06 7.29
CA LYS A 359 -2.43 -27.16 6.75
C LYS A 359 -3.88 -26.74 6.53
N LEU A 360 -4.48 -26.00 7.46
CA LEU A 360 -5.86 -25.52 7.34
C LEU A 360 -5.99 -24.45 6.26
N GLY A 361 -5.02 -23.54 6.16
CA GLY A 361 -5.00 -22.49 5.15
C GLY A 361 -4.78 -22.99 3.72
N ASN A 362 -4.22 -24.19 3.54
CA ASN A 362 -3.98 -24.82 2.23
C ASN A 362 -5.03 -25.86 1.84
N ALA A 363 -6.04 -26.12 2.68
CA ALA A 363 -7.13 -27.06 2.43
C ALA A 363 -8.28 -26.40 1.66
#